data_100b248386b7190c89efdbc61b2c2619
#
_entry.id   100b248386b7190c89efdbc61b2c2619
#
_cell.length_a   1.000
_cell.length_b   1.000
_cell.length_c   1.000
_cell.angle_alpha   90.00
_cell.angle_beta   90.00
_cell.angle_gamma   90.00
#
_symmetry.space_group_name_H-M   'P 1'
#
loop_
_entity.id
_entity.type
_entity.pdbx_description
1 polymer ?
#
loop_
_entity_poly.entity_id
_entity_poly.type
_entity_poly.pdbx_seq_one_letter_code
_entity_poly.pdbx_strand_id
1 'polypeptide(L)'
;MSSKKTDALLNWLITLTAIFGCSLTVIFFALSNIKELSIQEKIQFRNQALTTTAIVFLASTAMFNTYYAARRAQAMHKSAIASEKNLEIGLQNAKLNQDRLIAERFMGAIAQLGHEKVETRTGAIYALERVAQDFPQEHWTIMEILTAFVRENASIQHLKGEQQKPEYQGAIYSSRRRGGSRPTPQLEQNLHEEFPKIRTDIQAALTVIGRRNLLEDPKDQKLDLRNTDIRQADLLKTNLQQADLRGADLSGADLRGADLSGCDLSGAKLIRSILYETKLIKASLYGANLCWANLNRTNLSGANLRSANLSGASLRAANLQGANLYKANLQQATLKAANLSGAKLFLANLQGAKLGKANLQQTGLIGANLCGANLNGANLSGANLNAAKLHQTEVYFANLSEASLTEADLYQANLIGANLYRATFYQANLTQANLMGANFSQANLNDVKLEGTILTGAKNLELHQIREALGDRTTRLPDYIEAPTHWRQSS
;
A
#
# COMPACT_ATOMS: atom_id res chain seq x y z
N MET A 1 49.94 11.61 -47.00
CA MET A 1 50.17 10.40 -47.82
C MET A 1 49.25 10.29 -49.06
N SER A 2 48.25 11.15 -49.21
CA SER A 2 47.24 11.13 -50.29
C SER A 2 47.78 11.73 -51.67
N SER A 3 48.57 12.76 -51.60
CA SER A 3 49.04 13.49 -52.82
C SER A 3 49.98 12.69 -53.77
N LYS A 4 50.95 11.97 -53.23
CA LYS A 4 51.89 11.14 -54.03
C LYS A 4 51.19 9.96 -54.77
N LYS A 5 50.02 9.50 -54.37
CA LYS A 5 49.32 8.39 -55.07
C LYS A 5 48.40 8.90 -56.17
N THR A 6 47.91 10.14 -56.11
CA THR A 6 47.15 10.81 -57.16
C THR A 6 48.05 11.18 -58.32
N ASP A 7 49.28 11.62 -58.03
CA ASP A 7 50.26 11.93 -59.08
C ASP A 7 50.71 10.68 -59.86
N ALA A 8 50.89 9.55 -59.18
CA ALA A 8 51.25 8.29 -59.88
C ALA A 8 50.11 7.78 -60.78
N LEU A 9 48.88 8.05 -60.47
CA LEU A 9 47.70 7.72 -61.25
C LEU A 9 47.56 8.58 -62.52
N LEU A 10 47.72 9.87 -62.28
CA LEU A 10 47.71 10.84 -63.40
C LEU A 10 48.79 10.51 -64.35
N ASN A 11 50.04 10.27 -63.88
CA ASN A 11 51.16 9.85 -64.67
C ASN A 11 50.93 8.57 -65.46
N TRP A 12 50.26 7.57 -64.84
CA TRP A 12 49.94 6.31 -65.53
C TRP A 12 48.88 6.51 -66.63
N LEU A 13 47.86 7.33 -66.39
CA LEU A 13 46.84 7.70 -67.39
C LEU A 13 47.44 8.48 -68.57
N ILE A 14 48.35 9.41 -68.27
CA ILE A 14 49.10 10.15 -69.28
C ILE A 14 49.98 9.20 -70.10
N THR A 15 50.67 8.25 -69.46
CA THR A 15 51.48 7.23 -70.11
C THR A 15 50.64 6.31 -71.01
N LEU A 16 49.51 5.88 -70.54
CA LEU A 16 48.59 5.01 -71.31
C LEU A 16 48.01 5.74 -72.55
N THR A 17 47.62 6.99 -72.39
CA THR A 17 47.15 7.84 -73.49
C THR A 17 48.25 8.12 -74.46
N ALA A 18 49.50 8.35 -74.01
CA ALA A 18 50.66 8.53 -74.83
C ALA A 18 51.00 7.25 -75.61
N ILE A 19 50.99 6.05 -74.95
CA ILE A 19 51.23 4.77 -75.64
C ILE A 19 50.12 4.51 -76.67
N PHE A 20 48.86 4.82 -76.37
CA PHE A 20 47.75 4.68 -77.32
C PHE A 20 47.95 5.63 -78.54
N GLY A 21 48.31 6.91 -78.32
CA GLY A 21 48.62 7.87 -79.39
C GLY A 21 49.79 7.44 -80.23
N CYS A 22 50.91 6.97 -79.63
CA CYS A 22 52.07 6.45 -80.36
C CYS A 22 51.74 5.18 -81.15
N SER A 23 50.95 4.25 -80.58
CA SER A 23 50.56 3.03 -81.30
C SER A 23 49.69 3.36 -82.53
N LEU A 24 48.78 4.32 -82.40
CA LEU A 24 47.96 4.79 -83.52
C LEU A 24 48.83 5.44 -84.64
N THR A 25 49.81 6.28 -84.28
CA THR A 25 50.70 6.92 -85.22
C THR A 25 51.62 5.92 -85.94
N VAL A 26 52.14 4.92 -85.22
CA VAL A 26 52.96 3.85 -85.80
C VAL A 26 52.12 2.98 -86.74
N ILE A 27 50.86 2.62 -86.36
CA ILE A 27 49.99 1.86 -87.28
C ILE A 27 49.65 2.70 -88.53
N PHE A 28 49.37 3.96 -88.38
CA PHE A 28 49.09 4.83 -89.50
C PHE A 28 50.27 4.98 -90.46
N PHE A 29 51.48 5.13 -89.93
CA PHE A 29 52.71 5.26 -90.70
C PHE A 29 53.13 3.96 -91.36
N ALA A 30 53.03 2.81 -90.66
CA ALA A 30 53.30 1.49 -91.18
C ALA A 30 52.38 1.14 -92.36
N LEU A 31 51.09 1.39 -92.26
CA LEU A 31 50.10 1.12 -93.29
C LEU A 31 50.22 2.03 -94.51
N SER A 32 50.73 3.28 -94.37
CA SER A 32 50.92 4.20 -95.45
C SER A 32 52.16 3.83 -96.38
N ASN A 33 53.12 3.11 -95.77
CA ASN A 33 54.37 2.76 -96.43
C ASN A 33 54.43 1.39 -97.13
N ILE A 34 53.43 0.53 -97.04
CA ILE A 34 53.38 -0.77 -97.71
C ILE A 34 52.93 -0.56 -99.17
N LYS A 35 53.87 -0.77 -100.09
CA LYS A 35 53.63 -0.51 -101.55
C LYS A 35 52.84 -1.57 -102.31
N GLU A 36 52.64 -2.78 -101.71
CA GLU A 36 52.05 -3.92 -102.45
C GLU A 36 50.55 -4.13 -102.16
N LEU A 37 49.88 -3.36 -101.28
CA LEU A 37 48.47 -3.55 -100.91
C LEU A 37 47.55 -2.56 -101.68
N SER A 38 46.44 -3.05 -102.15
CA SER A 38 45.39 -2.24 -102.78
C SER A 38 44.82 -1.17 -101.78
N ILE A 39 44.28 -0.08 -102.31
CA ILE A 39 43.68 1.00 -101.46
C ILE A 39 42.58 0.46 -100.54
N GLN A 40 41.76 -0.50 -100.94
CA GLN A 40 40.71 -1.10 -100.18
C GLN A 40 41.25 -1.97 -99.03
N GLU A 41 42.27 -2.75 -99.24
CA GLU A 41 42.94 -3.54 -98.21
C GLU A 41 43.63 -2.65 -97.19
N LYS A 42 44.26 -1.59 -97.55
CA LYS A 42 44.83 -0.59 -96.65
C LYS A 42 43.76 0.06 -95.72
N ILE A 43 42.57 0.37 -96.26
CA ILE A 43 41.47 0.92 -95.48
C ILE A 43 40.89 -0.15 -94.50
N GLN A 44 40.78 -1.38 -94.93
CA GLN A 44 40.26 -2.47 -94.09
C GLN A 44 41.23 -2.79 -92.96
N PHE A 45 42.55 -2.93 -93.21
CA PHE A 45 43.55 -3.15 -92.17
C PHE A 45 43.61 -1.99 -91.16
N ARG A 46 43.54 -0.73 -91.67
CA ARG A 46 43.48 0.45 -90.82
C ARG A 46 42.26 0.46 -89.87
N ASN A 47 41.12 0.16 -90.44
CA ASN A 47 39.88 0.13 -89.62
C ASN A 47 39.87 -1.01 -88.60
N GLN A 48 40.45 -2.17 -88.99
CA GLN A 48 40.57 -3.35 -88.06
C GLN A 48 41.60 -3.01 -86.97
N ALA A 49 42.72 -2.37 -87.26
CA ALA A 49 43.73 -1.96 -86.31
C ALA A 49 43.19 -0.88 -85.35
N LEU A 50 42.41 0.09 -85.86
CA LEU A 50 41.77 1.13 -85.09
C LEU A 50 40.71 0.51 -84.09
N THR A 51 39.86 -0.43 -84.59
CA THR A 51 38.87 -1.05 -83.77
C THR A 51 39.50 -1.94 -82.66
N THR A 52 40.55 -2.71 -83.02
CA THR A 52 41.22 -3.56 -82.02
C THR A 52 41.90 -2.72 -80.94
N THR A 53 42.57 -1.64 -81.34
CA THR A 53 43.24 -0.72 -80.40
C THR A 53 42.25 0.03 -79.53
N ALA A 54 41.10 0.45 -80.08
CA ALA A 54 40.04 1.07 -79.33
C ALA A 54 39.43 0.10 -78.32
N ILE A 55 39.21 -1.19 -78.69
CA ILE A 55 38.71 -2.22 -77.80
C ILE A 55 39.69 -2.47 -76.63
N VAL A 56 40.97 -2.59 -76.90
CA VAL A 56 41.99 -2.81 -75.85
C VAL A 56 42.05 -1.60 -74.89
N PHE A 57 41.97 -0.38 -75.44
CA PHE A 57 41.95 0.82 -74.62
C PHE A 57 40.71 0.91 -73.74
N LEU A 58 39.50 0.63 -74.27
CA LEU A 58 38.27 0.60 -73.53
C LEU A 58 38.29 -0.49 -72.45
N ALA A 59 38.83 -1.67 -72.79
CA ALA A 59 38.97 -2.75 -71.79
C ALA A 59 39.93 -2.37 -70.66
N SER A 60 41.06 -1.73 -71.02
CA SER A 60 42.03 -1.29 -70.01
C SER A 60 41.46 -0.19 -69.07
N THR A 61 40.73 0.78 -69.64
CA THR A 61 40.05 1.82 -68.87
C THR A 61 38.93 1.26 -67.97
N ALA A 62 38.19 0.28 -68.50
CA ALA A 62 37.14 -0.42 -67.68
C ALA A 62 37.75 -1.19 -66.53
N MET A 63 38.84 -1.95 -66.76
CA MET A 63 39.55 -2.65 -65.66
C MET A 63 40.11 -1.68 -64.62
N PHE A 64 40.62 -0.57 -65.04
CA PHE A 64 41.13 0.48 -64.17
C PHE A 64 40.03 1.11 -63.33
N ASN A 65 38.93 1.48 -63.97
CA ASN A 65 37.76 2.01 -63.24
C ASN A 65 37.17 1.04 -62.22
N THR A 66 37.07 -0.26 -62.59
CA THR A 66 36.61 -1.29 -61.68
C THR A 66 37.55 -1.51 -60.47
N TYR A 67 38.86 -1.52 -60.71
CA TYR A 67 39.88 -1.58 -59.67
C TYR A 67 39.76 -0.42 -58.66
N TYR A 68 39.66 0.81 -59.18
CA TYR A 68 39.55 2.00 -58.35
C TYR A 68 38.17 2.07 -57.62
N ALA A 69 37.09 1.67 -58.27
CA ALA A 69 35.79 1.57 -57.66
C ALA A 69 35.79 0.57 -56.47
N ALA A 70 36.39 -0.60 -56.67
CA ALA A 70 36.56 -1.61 -55.62
C ALA A 70 37.42 -1.07 -54.45
N ARG A 71 38.53 -0.40 -54.76
CA ARG A 71 39.41 0.20 -53.74
C ARG A 71 38.76 1.35 -53.00
N ARG A 72 37.93 2.16 -53.68
CA ARG A 72 37.13 3.23 -53.08
C ARG A 72 36.06 2.65 -52.16
N ALA A 73 35.38 1.57 -52.59
CA ALA A 73 34.40 0.85 -51.78
C ALA A 73 35.04 0.27 -50.51
N GLN A 74 36.24 -0.34 -50.63
CA GLN A 74 36.98 -0.81 -49.45
C GLN A 74 37.38 0.32 -48.48
N ALA A 75 37.80 1.46 -48.99
CA ALA A 75 38.14 2.60 -48.15
C ALA A 75 36.91 3.17 -47.44
N MET A 76 35.78 3.25 -48.16
CA MET A 76 34.50 3.68 -47.59
C MET A 76 34.01 2.69 -46.52
N HIS A 77 34.12 1.39 -46.77
CA HIS A 77 33.74 0.35 -45.80
C HIS A 77 34.60 0.41 -44.52
N LYS A 78 35.93 0.58 -44.67
CA LYS A 78 36.82 0.80 -43.51
C LYS A 78 36.49 2.09 -42.73
N SER A 79 36.14 3.15 -43.44
CA SER A 79 35.72 4.42 -42.84
C SER A 79 34.38 4.26 -42.08
N ALA A 80 33.44 3.52 -42.67
CA ALA A 80 32.14 3.24 -42.00
C ALA A 80 32.33 2.45 -40.71
N ILE A 81 33.13 1.37 -40.73
CA ILE A 81 33.43 0.57 -39.52
C ILE A 81 34.14 1.44 -38.47
N ALA A 82 35.09 2.29 -38.85
CA ALA A 82 35.76 3.18 -37.93
C ALA A 82 34.79 4.22 -37.31
N SER A 83 33.85 4.73 -38.13
CA SER A 83 32.80 5.64 -37.66
C SER A 83 31.83 4.96 -36.66
N GLU A 84 31.41 3.74 -36.98
CA GLU A 84 30.56 2.93 -36.09
C GLU A 84 31.23 2.65 -34.73
N LYS A 85 32.51 2.25 -34.77
CA LYS A 85 33.30 2.04 -33.55
C LYS A 85 33.51 3.32 -32.74
N ASN A 86 33.71 4.45 -33.38
CA ASN A 86 33.82 5.74 -32.71
C ASN A 86 32.49 6.17 -32.07
N LEU A 87 31.37 5.89 -32.74
CA LEU A 87 30.02 6.09 -32.16
C LEU A 87 29.82 5.23 -30.90
N GLU A 88 30.17 3.97 -30.96
CA GLU A 88 30.07 3.03 -29.83
C GLU A 88 30.92 3.50 -28.64
N ILE A 89 32.18 3.90 -28.89
CA ILE A 89 33.07 4.47 -27.84
C ILE A 89 32.45 5.77 -27.28
N GLY A 90 31.89 6.62 -28.17
CA GLY A 90 31.20 7.85 -27.74
C GLY A 90 30.03 7.59 -26.81
N LEU A 91 29.19 6.59 -27.13
CA LEU A 91 28.06 6.16 -26.28
C LEU A 91 28.53 5.57 -24.93
N GLN A 92 29.59 4.74 -24.94
CA GLN A 92 30.18 4.21 -23.72
C GLN A 92 30.75 5.34 -22.85
N ASN A 93 31.46 6.28 -23.40
CA ASN A 93 32.01 7.43 -22.66
C ASN A 93 30.88 8.33 -22.09
N ALA A 94 29.79 8.54 -22.87
CA ALA A 94 28.64 9.29 -22.39
C ALA A 94 27.99 8.61 -21.21
N LYS A 95 27.82 7.27 -21.27
CA LYS A 95 27.30 6.48 -20.16
C LYS A 95 28.20 6.54 -18.92
N LEU A 96 29.50 6.33 -19.08
CA LEU A 96 30.47 6.44 -17.98
C LEU A 96 30.47 7.82 -17.31
N ASN A 97 30.38 8.89 -18.11
CA ASN A 97 30.27 10.25 -17.57
C ASN A 97 28.96 10.48 -16.83
N GLN A 98 27.86 9.90 -17.30
CA GLN A 98 26.58 9.93 -16.62
C GLN A 98 26.68 9.20 -15.28
N ASP A 99 27.19 7.97 -15.26
CA ASP A 99 27.36 7.15 -14.04
C ASP A 99 28.26 7.86 -13.01
N ARG A 100 29.33 8.52 -13.47
CA ARG A 100 30.21 9.32 -12.62
C ARG A 100 29.49 10.52 -11.99
N LEU A 101 28.70 11.25 -12.77
CA LEU A 101 27.94 12.41 -12.28
C LEU A 101 26.90 12.00 -11.25
N ILE A 102 26.26 10.82 -11.42
CA ILE A 102 25.35 10.23 -10.47
C ILE A 102 26.08 9.96 -9.17
N ALA A 103 27.20 9.23 -9.24
CA ALA A 103 28.00 8.89 -8.06
C ALA A 103 28.45 10.13 -7.29
N GLU A 104 28.89 11.17 -7.99
CA GLU A 104 29.31 12.45 -7.38
C GLU A 104 28.14 13.14 -6.64
N ARG A 105 26.95 13.20 -7.27
CA ARG A 105 25.74 13.78 -6.66
C ARG A 105 25.28 12.97 -5.45
N PHE A 106 25.24 11.64 -5.60
CA PHE A 106 24.85 10.72 -4.54
C PHE A 106 25.78 10.83 -3.33
N MET A 107 27.09 10.71 -3.54
CA MET A 107 28.09 10.83 -2.47
C MET A 107 28.06 12.21 -1.80
N GLY A 108 27.89 13.28 -2.59
CA GLY A 108 27.74 14.65 -2.07
C GLY A 108 26.52 14.80 -1.16
N ALA A 109 25.39 14.22 -1.54
CA ALA A 109 24.16 14.23 -0.73
C ALA A 109 24.34 13.39 0.55
N ILE A 110 24.95 12.20 0.47
CA ILE A 110 25.26 11.37 1.65
C ILE A 110 26.13 12.13 2.66
N ALA A 111 27.20 12.77 2.19
CA ALA A 111 28.08 13.56 3.07
C ALA A 111 27.33 14.69 3.79
N GLN A 112 26.37 15.34 3.11
CA GLN A 112 25.55 16.41 3.69
C GLN A 112 24.46 15.88 4.62
N LEU A 113 24.02 14.64 4.48
CA LEU A 113 23.02 14.02 5.36
C LEU A 113 23.51 13.89 6.81
N GLY A 114 24.82 13.76 7.02
CA GLY A 114 25.47 13.75 8.33
C GLY A 114 25.79 15.14 8.92
N HIS A 115 25.42 16.23 8.26
CA HIS A 115 25.78 17.59 8.67
C HIS A 115 25.02 18.04 9.94
N GLU A 116 25.61 18.88 10.77
CA GLU A 116 25.01 19.35 12.03
C GLU A 116 23.76 20.21 11.81
N LYS A 117 23.73 21.04 10.76
CA LYS A 117 22.61 21.92 10.44
C LYS A 117 21.45 21.18 9.81
N VAL A 118 20.24 21.35 10.35
CA VAL A 118 19.00 20.75 9.87
C VAL A 118 18.69 21.13 8.41
N GLU A 119 18.94 22.38 8.05
CA GLU A 119 18.70 22.89 6.69
C GLU A 119 19.56 22.18 5.66
N THR A 120 20.83 21.90 5.99
CA THR A 120 21.75 21.17 5.11
C THR A 120 21.30 19.73 4.92
N ARG A 121 20.90 19.03 6.01
CA ARG A 121 20.35 17.68 5.94
C ARG A 121 19.07 17.63 5.13
N THR A 122 18.18 18.63 5.30
CA THR A 122 16.93 18.73 4.52
C THR A 122 17.22 18.89 3.03
N GLY A 123 18.20 19.72 2.66
CA GLY A 123 18.65 19.86 1.28
C GLY A 123 19.22 18.56 0.69
N ALA A 124 20.01 17.82 1.49
CA ALA A 124 20.56 16.51 1.12
C ALA A 124 19.45 15.48 0.85
N ILE A 125 18.40 15.45 1.69
CA ILE A 125 17.26 14.53 1.53
C ILE A 125 16.54 14.77 0.19
N TYR A 126 16.27 16.02 -0.17
CA TYR A 126 15.66 16.34 -1.47
C TYR A 126 16.61 16.12 -2.66
N ALA A 127 17.93 16.27 -2.45
CA ALA A 127 18.91 15.89 -3.47
C ALA A 127 18.90 14.38 -3.73
N LEU A 128 18.78 13.55 -2.68
CA LEU A 128 18.61 12.09 -2.79
C LEU A 128 17.29 11.72 -3.49
N GLU A 129 16.17 12.41 -3.19
CA GLU A 129 14.90 12.22 -3.91
C GLU A 129 15.09 12.39 -5.41
N ARG A 130 15.80 13.44 -5.81
CA ARG A 130 16.06 13.72 -7.24
C ARG A 130 16.93 12.64 -7.88
N VAL A 131 17.96 12.16 -7.18
CA VAL A 131 18.76 11.03 -7.65
C VAL A 131 17.89 9.78 -7.81
N ALA A 132 17.01 9.46 -6.87
CA ALA A 132 16.10 8.32 -6.97
C ALA A 132 15.12 8.41 -8.14
N GLN A 133 14.69 9.63 -8.51
CA GLN A 133 13.81 9.87 -9.66
C GLN A 133 14.56 9.79 -11.00
N ASP A 134 15.77 10.35 -11.08
CA ASP A 134 16.59 10.36 -12.28
C ASP A 134 17.19 8.96 -12.57
N PHE A 135 17.42 8.15 -11.53
CA PHE A 135 18.10 6.85 -11.59
C PHE A 135 17.37 5.77 -10.79
N PRO A 136 16.39 5.10 -11.40
CA PRO A 136 15.57 4.09 -10.75
C PRO A 136 16.35 2.93 -10.10
N GLN A 137 17.54 2.59 -10.61
CA GLN A 137 18.40 1.56 -10.03
C GLN A 137 18.89 1.90 -8.61
N GLU A 138 19.01 3.19 -8.27
CA GLU A 138 19.43 3.66 -6.95
C GLU A 138 18.24 3.91 -6.00
N HIS A 139 17.01 3.78 -6.53
CA HIS A 139 15.79 4.11 -5.80
C HIS A 139 15.74 3.41 -4.43
N TRP A 140 15.91 2.07 -4.41
CA TRP A 140 15.81 1.32 -3.18
C TRP A 140 16.94 1.63 -2.20
N THR A 141 18.18 1.74 -2.66
CA THR A 141 19.32 2.14 -1.84
C THR A 141 19.07 3.46 -1.13
N ILE A 142 18.47 4.43 -1.84
CA ILE A 142 18.12 5.73 -1.26
C ILE A 142 17.01 5.58 -0.21
N MET A 143 15.99 4.74 -0.46
CA MET A 143 14.94 4.47 0.54
C MET A 143 15.52 3.83 1.82
N GLU A 144 16.47 2.90 1.69
CA GLU A 144 17.17 2.31 2.84
C GLU A 144 17.98 3.36 3.63
N ILE A 145 18.69 4.24 2.96
CA ILE A 145 19.45 5.32 3.59
C ILE A 145 18.53 6.28 4.33
N LEU A 146 17.42 6.70 3.70
CA LEU A 146 16.47 7.62 4.33
C LEU A 146 15.75 6.98 5.53
N THR A 147 15.38 5.71 5.44
CA THR A 147 14.78 5.00 6.59
C THR A 147 15.79 4.80 7.72
N ALA A 148 17.07 4.49 7.41
CA ALA A 148 18.15 4.44 8.40
C ALA A 148 18.34 5.81 9.06
N PHE A 149 18.39 6.89 8.28
CA PHE A 149 18.47 8.25 8.79
C PHE A 149 17.33 8.56 9.78
N VAL A 150 16.09 8.21 9.45
CA VAL A 150 14.93 8.40 10.34
C VAL A 150 15.10 7.57 11.62
N ARG A 151 15.49 6.29 11.53
CA ARG A 151 15.69 5.43 12.72
C ARG A 151 16.75 5.95 13.67
N GLU A 152 17.86 6.44 13.15
CA GLU A 152 18.96 6.95 13.97
C GLU A 152 18.62 8.29 14.61
N ASN A 153 17.98 9.19 13.86
CA ASN A 153 17.73 10.56 14.30
C ASN A 153 16.39 10.76 15.01
N ALA A 154 15.47 9.78 14.93
CA ALA A 154 14.17 9.78 15.59
C ALA A 154 13.95 8.46 16.37
N SER A 155 14.96 7.92 17.04
CA SER A 155 14.84 6.69 17.84
C SER A 155 14.15 6.94 19.17
N ILE A 156 13.17 6.08 19.51
CA ILE A 156 12.50 6.10 20.84
C ILE A 156 13.50 5.81 21.98
N GLN A 157 14.61 5.12 21.71
CA GLN A 157 15.58 4.75 22.73
C GLN A 157 16.38 5.96 23.27
N HIS A 158 16.63 6.98 22.44
CA HIS A 158 17.32 8.20 22.88
C HIS A 158 16.47 9.05 23.84
N LEU A 159 15.14 8.96 23.78
CA LEU A 159 14.22 9.71 24.65
C LEU A 159 14.12 9.12 26.08
N LYS A 160 14.53 7.85 26.30
CA LYS A 160 14.51 7.24 27.64
C LYS A 160 15.60 7.80 28.59
N GLY A 161 16.58 8.53 28.05
CA GLY A 161 17.64 9.19 28.85
C GLY A 161 17.25 10.55 29.42
N GLU A 162 16.25 11.25 28.88
CA GLU A 162 15.98 12.63 29.25
C GLU A 162 14.68 12.90 30.04
N GLN A 163 13.70 12.01 30.07
CA GLN A 163 12.50 12.21 30.90
C GLN A 163 11.81 10.90 31.26
N GLN A 164 12.04 10.38 32.46
CA GLN A 164 11.09 9.50 33.15
C GLN A 164 9.85 10.34 33.52
N LYS A 165 8.86 10.47 32.63
CA LYS A 165 7.47 10.74 33.03
C LYS A 165 6.67 9.44 32.96
N PRO A 166 5.68 9.25 33.84
CA PRO A 166 5.08 7.95 34.08
C PRO A 166 4.46 7.36 32.81
N GLU A 167 4.89 6.15 32.54
CA GLU A 167 4.27 5.23 31.58
C GLU A 167 2.76 5.18 31.88
N TYR A 168 1.90 5.46 30.88
CA TYR A 168 0.48 5.22 30.98
C TYR A 168 0.23 3.72 31.15
N GLN A 169 0.39 3.25 32.36
CA GLN A 169 -0.20 1.97 32.75
C GLN A 169 -1.69 2.16 32.70
N GLY A 170 -2.33 1.43 31.78
CA GLY A 170 -3.78 1.45 31.64
C GLY A 170 -4.43 1.31 32.99
N ALA A 171 -5.04 2.40 33.46
CA ALA A 171 -5.85 2.36 34.66
C ALA A 171 -6.95 1.35 34.42
N ILE A 172 -6.79 0.17 35.03
CA ILE A 172 -7.83 -0.83 35.18
C ILE A 172 -8.89 -0.16 36.05
N TYR A 173 -9.91 0.40 35.41
CA TYR A 173 -11.09 0.86 36.13
C TYR A 173 -11.79 -0.35 36.74
N SER A 174 -11.54 -0.58 38.02
CA SER A 174 -12.44 -1.37 38.86
C SER A 174 -13.78 -0.61 38.95
N SER A 175 -14.76 -1.10 38.23
CA SER A 175 -16.12 -0.61 38.27
C SER A 175 -16.76 -0.93 39.64
N ARG A 176 -16.69 0.05 40.54
CA ARG A 176 -17.67 0.17 41.62
C ARG A 176 -18.05 1.64 41.72
N ARG A 177 -19.14 2.04 41.03
CA ARG A 177 -20.21 2.92 41.55
C ARG A 177 -21.21 3.30 40.46
N ARG A 178 -22.47 3.26 40.85
CA ARG A 178 -23.66 3.70 40.10
C ARG A 178 -23.52 5.19 39.71
N GLY A 179 -23.96 5.54 38.52
CA GLY A 179 -24.17 6.92 38.07
C GLY A 179 -23.20 7.32 36.95
N GLY A 180 -23.77 7.69 35.79
CA GLY A 180 -23.01 8.23 34.65
C GLY A 180 -22.26 9.48 35.06
N SER A 181 -21.00 9.35 35.37
CA SER A 181 -20.10 10.47 35.63
C SER A 181 -19.30 10.78 34.37
N ARG A 182 -19.35 12.05 33.99
CA ARG A 182 -18.40 12.64 33.01
C ARG A 182 -16.96 12.25 33.37
N PRO A 183 -16.05 12.10 32.40
CA PRO A 183 -14.64 11.91 32.72
C PRO A 183 -14.19 12.95 33.74
N THR A 184 -13.35 12.51 34.70
CA THR A 184 -12.84 13.45 35.71
C THR A 184 -12.02 14.56 35.04
N PRO A 185 -12.04 15.80 35.54
CA PRO A 185 -11.28 16.92 34.98
C PRO A 185 -9.78 16.63 34.80
N GLN A 186 -9.21 15.74 35.60
CA GLN A 186 -7.82 15.28 35.44
C GLN A 186 -7.58 14.43 34.18
N LEU A 187 -8.60 13.68 33.72
CA LEU A 187 -8.51 12.95 32.45
C LEU A 187 -8.59 13.91 31.26
N GLU A 188 -9.38 14.98 31.37
CA GLU A 188 -9.46 16.03 30.34
C GLU A 188 -8.21 16.91 30.31
N GLN A 189 -7.56 17.20 31.44
CA GLN A 189 -6.31 17.98 31.50
C GLN A 189 -5.14 17.22 30.90
N ASN A 190 -5.01 15.91 31.08
CA ASN A 190 -4.00 15.09 30.41
C ASN A 190 -4.27 14.90 28.91
N LEU A 191 -5.47 15.28 28.44
CA LEU A 191 -5.87 15.28 27.03
C LEU A 191 -5.29 16.46 26.24
N HIS A 192 -4.73 17.49 26.90
CA HIS A 192 -4.16 18.68 26.28
C HIS A 192 -2.64 18.68 26.20
N GLU A 193 -1.92 17.62 26.62
CA GLU A 193 -0.48 17.54 26.35
C GLU A 193 -0.26 17.52 24.83
N GLU A 194 0.27 18.60 24.32
CA GLU A 194 0.68 18.69 22.90
C GLU A 194 1.88 17.76 22.69
N PHE A 195 1.79 16.90 21.70
CA PHE A 195 2.95 16.12 21.29
C PHE A 195 4.04 17.06 20.75
N PRO A 196 5.33 16.79 20.96
CA PRO A 196 6.39 17.61 20.42
C PRO A 196 6.35 17.63 18.89
N LYS A 197 6.58 18.80 18.31
CA LYS A 197 6.62 18.95 16.85
C LYS A 197 7.75 18.13 16.25
N ILE A 198 7.48 17.44 15.18
CA ILE A 198 8.50 16.67 14.45
C ILE A 198 9.59 17.57 13.87
N ARG A 199 10.83 17.11 13.85
CA ARG A 199 11.96 17.83 13.26
C ARG A 199 11.79 17.92 11.75
N THR A 200 12.20 19.05 11.16
CA THR A 200 12.01 19.34 9.74
C THR A 200 12.72 18.35 8.81
N ASP A 201 13.93 17.91 9.17
CA ASP A 201 14.70 16.91 8.40
C ASP A 201 14.05 15.53 8.44
N ILE A 202 13.51 15.12 9.60
CA ILE A 202 12.75 13.86 9.73
C ILE A 202 11.47 13.91 8.88
N GLN A 203 10.73 15.04 8.95
CA GLN A 203 9.54 15.23 8.12
C GLN A 203 9.86 15.19 6.62
N ALA A 204 10.98 15.82 6.20
CA ALA A 204 11.41 15.78 4.81
C ALA A 204 11.73 14.34 4.35
N ALA A 205 12.45 13.57 5.17
CA ALA A 205 12.76 12.16 4.87
C ALA A 205 11.47 11.32 4.73
N LEU A 206 10.53 11.47 5.66
CA LEU A 206 9.23 10.78 5.60
C LEU A 206 8.41 11.19 4.37
N THR A 207 8.49 12.46 3.96
CA THR A 207 7.81 12.96 2.76
C THR A 207 8.38 12.30 1.50
N VAL A 208 9.70 12.20 1.38
CA VAL A 208 10.37 11.53 0.25
C VAL A 208 10.05 10.04 0.24
N ILE A 209 10.16 9.36 1.38
CA ILE A 209 9.80 7.95 1.54
C ILE A 209 8.33 7.72 1.11
N GLY A 210 7.43 8.61 1.51
CA GLY A 210 6.00 8.50 1.21
C GLY A 210 5.62 8.77 -0.25
N ARG A 211 6.49 9.41 -1.02
CA ARG A 211 6.31 9.68 -2.47
C ARG A 211 6.96 8.64 -3.37
N ARG A 212 7.60 7.63 -2.77
CA ARG A 212 8.35 6.63 -3.53
C ARG A 212 7.53 5.92 -4.59
N ASN A 213 8.21 5.47 -5.64
CA ASN A 213 7.61 4.65 -6.68
C ASN A 213 7.64 3.17 -6.27
N LEU A 214 6.48 2.59 -5.95
CA LEU A 214 6.35 1.17 -5.57
C LEU A 214 6.78 0.19 -6.66
N LEU A 215 6.78 0.60 -7.92
CA LEU A 215 7.19 -0.28 -9.03
C LEU A 215 8.68 -0.58 -9.01
N GLU A 216 9.46 0.30 -8.35
CA GLU A 216 10.89 0.17 -8.17
C GLU A 216 11.27 -0.54 -6.85
N ASP A 217 10.28 -0.80 -5.97
CA ASP A 217 10.54 -1.49 -4.70
C ASP A 217 10.77 -2.99 -4.95
N PRO A 218 11.83 -3.60 -4.39
CA PRO A 218 12.04 -5.04 -4.43
C PRO A 218 10.93 -5.78 -3.70
N LYS A 219 10.47 -6.91 -4.26
CA LYS A 219 9.31 -7.66 -3.73
C LYS A 219 9.49 -8.17 -2.30
N ASP A 220 10.71 -8.47 -1.90
CA ASP A 220 11.02 -9.10 -0.61
C ASP A 220 11.61 -8.14 0.43
N GLN A 221 11.71 -6.86 0.11
CA GLN A 221 12.25 -5.84 1.00
C GLN A 221 11.17 -4.90 1.51
N LYS A 222 11.38 -4.37 2.72
CA LYS A 222 10.42 -3.48 3.40
C LYS A 222 11.13 -2.25 3.91
N LEU A 223 10.45 -1.12 3.86
CA LEU A 223 10.91 0.09 4.55
C LEU A 223 10.98 -0.18 6.05
N ASP A 224 12.13 0.01 6.64
CA ASP A 224 12.35 -0.21 8.07
C ASP A 224 12.26 1.11 8.85
N LEU A 225 11.09 1.34 9.48
CA LEU A 225 10.80 2.49 10.34
C LEU A 225 10.48 2.05 11.78
N ARG A 226 11.03 0.90 12.20
CA ARG A 226 10.79 0.35 13.55
C ARG A 226 11.33 1.26 14.64
N ASN A 227 10.56 1.33 15.75
CA ASN A 227 10.95 2.04 16.97
C ASN A 227 11.32 3.53 16.73
N THR A 228 10.72 4.17 15.75
CA THR A 228 10.91 5.59 15.46
C THR A 228 9.91 6.46 16.20
N ASP A 229 10.35 7.63 16.64
CA ASP A 229 9.50 8.69 17.17
C ASP A 229 9.15 9.65 16.02
N ILE A 230 8.01 9.41 15.42
CA ILE A 230 7.46 10.21 14.32
C ILE A 230 6.09 10.80 14.71
N ARG A 231 6.00 11.20 15.99
CA ARG A 231 4.81 11.90 16.50
C ARG A 231 4.57 13.19 15.73
N GLN A 232 3.28 13.51 15.54
CA GLN A 232 2.83 14.67 14.75
C GLN A 232 3.38 14.72 13.30
N ALA A 233 3.90 13.62 12.75
CA ALA A 233 4.30 13.59 11.35
C ALA A 233 3.12 13.91 10.43
N ASP A 234 3.37 14.72 9.40
CA ASP A 234 2.46 14.87 8.26
C ASP A 234 2.73 13.76 7.26
N LEU A 235 1.83 12.77 7.26
CA LEU A 235 1.85 11.61 6.39
C LEU A 235 0.60 11.58 5.48
N LEU A 236 0.04 12.76 5.19
CA LEU A 236 -1.14 12.91 4.34
C LEU A 236 -0.91 12.26 2.97
N LYS A 237 -1.78 11.29 2.61
CA LYS A 237 -1.74 10.57 1.33
C LYS A 237 -0.40 9.89 1.01
N THR A 238 0.45 9.65 2.00
CA THR A 238 1.73 8.96 1.82
C THR A 238 1.52 7.49 1.48
N ASN A 239 2.46 6.93 0.74
CA ASN A 239 2.50 5.51 0.45
C ASN A 239 3.51 4.81 1.35
N LEU A 240 2.99 4.06 2.32
CA LEU A 240 3.78 3.27 3.27
C LEU A 240 3.43 1.77 3.19
N GLN A 241 2.91 1.31 2.04
CA GLN A 241 2.57 -0.10 1.85
C GLN A 241 3.74 -1.01 2.23
N GLN A 242 3.43 -2.13 2.90
CA GLN A 242 4.39 -3.15 3.33
C GLN A 242 5.46 -2.67 4.33
N ALA A 243 5.48 -1.40 4.76
CA ALA A 243 6.49 -0.88 5.68
C ALA A 243 6.45 -1.60 7.05
N ASP A 244 7.62 -1.72 7.65
CA ASP A 244 7.79 -2.20 9.03
C ASP A 244 7.83 -0.99 9.99
N LEU A 245 6.71 -0.79 10.70
CA LEU A 245 6.49 0.29 11.68
C LEU A 245 6.35 -0.26 13.10
N ARG A 246 6.87 -1.47 13.38
CA ARG A 246 6.75 -2.10 14.69
C ARG A 246 7.32 -1.22 15.79
N GLY A 247 6.51 -0.99 16.82
CA GLY A 247 6.91 -0.18 17.97
C GLY A 247 7.11 1.32 17.67
N ALA A 248 6.81 1.80 16.46
CA ALA A 248 6.90 3.23 16.14
C ALA A 248 5.87 4.05 16.91
N ASP A 249 6.20 5.30 17.25
CA ASP A 249 5.29 6.26 17.85
C ASP A 249 4.79 7.25 16.81
N LEU A 250 3.54 7.08 16.36
CA LEU A 250 2.82 7.93 15.42
C LEU A 250 1.72 8.74 16.14
N SER A 251 1.86 8.95 17.45
CA SER A 251 0.83 9.66 18.21
C SER A 251 0.64 11.09 17.68
N GLY A 252 -0.62 11.46 17.39
CA GLY A 252 -0.95 12.74 16.79
C GLY A 252 -0.59 12.91 15.31
N ALA A 253 -0.03 11.90 14.66
CA ALA A 253 0.32 11.99 13.23
C ALA A 253 -0.94 12.12 12.34
N ASP A 254 -0.79 12.84 11.24
CA ASP A 254 -1.81 12.98 10.20
C ASP A 254 -1.57 11.97 9.09
N LEU A 255 -2.38 10.90 9.08
CA LEU A 255 -2.32 9.78 8.14
C LEU A 255 -3.50 9.78 7.17
N ARG A 256 -4.21 10.91 7.02
CA ARG A 256 -5.41 10.98 6.18
C ARG A 256 -5.12 10.53 4.75
N GLY A 257 -5.91 9.55 4.28
CA GLY A 257 -5.78 9.00 2.93
C GLY A 257 -4.46 8.28 2.64
N ALA A 258 -3.61 8.05 3.64
CA ALA A 258 -2.37 7.30 3.48
C ALA A 258 -2.66 5.82 3.14
N ASP A 259 -1.75 5.16 2.45
CA ASP A 259 -1.81 3.73 2.17
C ASP A 259 -0.79 2.97 3.02
N LEU A 260 -1.29 2.28 4.05
CA LEU A 260 -0.54 1.40 4.95
C LEU A 260 -0.94 -0.08 4.76
N SER A 261 -1.43 -0.43 3.58
CA SER A 261 -1.84 -1.81 3.31
C SER A 261 -0.66 -2.78 3.49
N GLY A 262 -0.89 -3.85 4.23
CA GLY A 262 0.13 -4.86 4.54
C GLY A 262 1.25 -4.42 5.47
N CYS A 263 1.22 -3.20 6.05
CA CYS A 263 2.20 -2.75 7.04
C CYS A 263 2.19 -3.60 8.30
N ASP A 264 3.35 -3.66 8.96
CA ASP A 264 3.44 -4.15 10.33
C ASP A 264 3.54 -2.98 11.33
N LEU A 265 2.43 -2.71 12.00
CA LEU A 265 2.28 -1.71 13.06
C LEU A 265 2.17 -2.37 14.45
N SER A 266 2.68 -3.60 14.60
CA SER A 266 2.58 -4.33 15.87
C SER A 266 3.27 -3.56 17.00
N GLY A 267 2.53 -3.32 18.09
CA GLY A 267 2.99 -2.55 19.23
C GLY A 267 3.18 -1.04 18.96
N ALA A 268 2.83 -0.54 17.79
CA ALA A 268 2.95 0.88 17.48
C ALA A 268 1.97 1.72 18.32
N LYS A 269 2.34 2.99 18.58
CA LYS A 269 1.48 3.98 19.23
C LYS A 269 0.89 4.91 18.16
N LEU A 270 -0.44 4.96 18.11
CA LEU A 270 -1.23 5.82 17.22
C LEU A 270 -2.24 6.64 18.02
N ILE A 271 -1.86 7.03 19.25
CA ILE A 271 -2.75 7.76 20.16
C ILE A 271 -3.14 9.10 19.51
N ARG A 272 -4.47 9.37 19.37
CA ARG A 272 -5.01 10.58 18.76
C ARG A 272 -4.57 10.85 17.31
N SER A 273 -3.97 9.87 16.62
CA SER A 273 -3.63 10.01 15.21
C SER A 273 -4.88 10.17 14.34
N ILE A 274 -4.72 10.81 13.19
CA ILE A 274 -5.81 11.06 12.25
C ILE A 274 -5.66 10.09 11.07
N LEU A 275 -6.46 9.02 11.09
CA LEU A 275 -6.48 7.93 10.11
C LEU A 275 -7.71 7.98 9.19
N TYR A 276 -8.30 9.17 9.01
CA TYR A 276 -9.48 9.33 8.18
C TYR A 276 -9.22 8.90 6.73
N GLU A 277 -10.04 7.98 6.20
CA GLU A 277 -9.92 7.41 4.86
C GLU A 277 -8.57 6.69 4.57
N THR A 278 -7.82 6.33 5.61
CA THR A 278 -6.56 5.58 5.49
C THR A 278 -6.84 4.14 5.06
N LYS A 279 -5.95 3.56 4.25
CA LYS A 279 -5.98 2.14 3.91
C LYS A 279 -5.05 1.35 4.84
N LEU A 280 -5.61 0.40 5.57
CA LEU A 280 -4.92 -0.53 6.47
C LEU A 280 -5.30 -1.98 6.12
N ILE A 281 -5.54 -2.25 4.84
CA ILE A 281 -5.96 -3.56 4.34
C ILE A 281 -4.92 -4.60 4.69
N LYS A 282 -5.31 -5.67 5.42
CA LYS A 282 -4.43 -6.76 5.86
C LYS A 282 -3.21 -6.29 6.67
N ALA A 283 -3.19 -5.07 7.21
CA ALA A 283 -2.12 -4.59 8.08
C ALA A 283 -2.13 -5.34 9.42
N SER A 284 -0.94 -5.49 10.04
CA SER A 284 -0.81 -5.99 11.41
C SER A 284 -0.78 -4.81 12.38
N LEU A 285 -1.79 -4.75 13.26
CA LEU A 285 -1.90 -3.80 14.37
C LEU A 285 -1.92 -4.58 15.72
N TYR A 286 -1.24 -5.73 15.76
CA TYR A 286 -1.18 -6.57 16.96
C TYR A 286 -0.65 -5.77 18.15
N GLY A 287 -1.46 -5.66 19.22
CA GLY A 287 -1.08 -4.91 20.42
C GLY A 287 -0.87 -3.41 20.22
N ALA A 288 -1.24 -2.86 19.07
CA ALA A 288 -1.09 -1.42 18.81
C ALA A 288 -2.02 -0.58 19.70
N ASN A 289 -1.59 0.65 20.03
CA ASN A 289 -2.37 1.59 20.82
C ASN A 289 -2.97 2.69 19.94
N LEU A 290 -4.26 2.58 19.64
CA LEU A 290 -5.06 3.53 18.85
C LEU A 290 -6.06 4.32 19.72
N CYS A 291 -5.74 4.50 21.00
CA CYS A 291 -6.62 5.19 21.94
C CYS A 291 -6.95 6.60 21.42
N TRP A 292 -8.27 6.93 21.34
CA TRP A 292 -8.77 8.21 20.82
C TRP A 292 -8.42 8.55 19.37
N ALA A 293 -7.89 7.61 18.58
CA ALA A 293 -7.57 7.83 17.16
C ALA A 293 -8.86 8.05 16.33
N ASN A 294 -8.72 8.86 15.26
CA ASN A 294 -9.79 9.07 14.29
C ASN A 294 -9.62 8.13 13.09
N LEU A 295 -10.32 7.00 13.13
CA LEU A 295 -10.37 5.96 12.10
C LEU A 295 -11.65 6.04 11.24
N ASN A 296 -12.30 7.19 11.15
CA ASN A 296 -13.52 7.30 10.37
C ASN A 296 -13.25 7.00 8.90
N ARG A 297 -14.11 6.17 8.28
CA ARG A 297 -14.00 5.68 6.90
C ARG A 297 -12.70 4.94 6.56
N THR A 298 -11.89 4.57 7.55
CA THR A 298 -10.67 3.76 7.36
C THR A 298 -11.02 2.38 6.82
N ASN A 299 -10.20 1.87 5.90
CA ASN A 299 -10.33 0.50 5.44
C ASN A 299 -9.37 -0.43 6.20
N LEU A 300 -9.91 -1.20 7.14
CA LEU A 300 -9.24 -2.19 7.99
C LEU A 300 -9.59 -3.63 7.57
N SER A 301 -10.08 -3.85 6.34
CA SER A 301 -10.51 -5.18 5.92
C SER A 301 -9.37 -6.20 6.03
N GLY A 302 -9.66 -7.32 6.73
CA GLY A 302 -8.72 -8.38 6.99
C GLY A 302 -7.53 -7.99 7.91
N ALA A 303 -7.53 -6.81 8.53
CA ALA A 303 -6.46 -6.37 9.42
C ALA A 303 -6.39 -7.23 10.71
N ASN A 304 -5.18 -7.37 11.26
CA ASN A 304 -4.95 -8.03 12.53
C ASN A 304 -4.86 -7.01 13.67
N LEU A 305 -5.96 -6.85 14.40
CA LEU A 305 -6.11 -5.95 15.56
C LEU A 305 -6.13 -6.73 16.90
N ARG A 306 -5.58 -7.94 16.95
CA ARG A 306 -5.54 -8.74 18.19
C ARG A 306 -4.88 -7.94 19.31
N SER A 307 -5.55 -7.90 20.47
CA SER A 307 -5.09 -7.19 21.67
C SER A 307 -4.81 -5.69 21.46
N ALA A 308 -5.26 -5.10 20.36
CA ALA A 308 -5.11 -3.66 20.12
C ALA A 308 -6.00 -2.85 21.07
N ASN A 309 -5.54 -1.66 21.46
CA ASN A 309 -6.31 -0.71 22.25
C ASN A 309 -6.94 0.37 21.37
N LEU A 310 -8.24 0.30 21.16
CA LEU A 310 -9.06 1.26 20.40
C LEU A 310 -10.03 2.02 21.34
N SER A 311 -9.72 2.10 22.65
CA SER A 311 -10.63 2.76 23.60
C SER A 311 -10.85 4.23 23.22
N GLY A 312 -12.11 4.64 23.18
CA GLY A 312 -12.51 6.00 22.77
C GLY A 312 -12.28 6.33 21.29
N ALA A 313 -11.77 5.42 20.48
CA ALA A 313 -11.50 5.67 19.07
C ALA A 313 -12.79 5.91 18.25
N SER A 314 -12.69 6.72 17.19
CA SER A 314 -13.79 6.94 16.26
C SER A 314 -13.59 6.13 14.99
N LEU A 315 -14.48 5.14 14.74
CA LEU A 315 -14.48 4.22 13.60
C LEU A 315 -15.79 4.35 12.78
N ARG A 316 -16.37 5.54 12.69
CA ARG A 316 -17.63 5.74 11.96
C ARG A 316 -17.45 5.37 10.50
N ALA A 317 -18.36 4.53 9.99
CA ALA A 317 -18.33 4.03 8.61
C ALA A 317 -17.00 3.37 8.22
N ALA A 318 -16.18 2.91 9.18
CA ALA A 318 -14.97 2.16 8.90
C ALA A 318 -15.30 0.77 8.37
N ASN A 319 -14.44 0.22 7.51
CA ASN A 319 -14.56 -1.14 7.01
C ASN A 319 -13.61 -2.07 7.78
N LEU A 320 -14.17 -2.91 8.65
CA LEU A 320 -13.47 -3.94 9.44
C LEU A 320 -13.86 -5.36 8.99
N GLN A 321 -14.35 -5.51 7.77
CA GLN A 321 -14.78 -6.80 7.24
C GLN A 321 -13.68 -7.86 7.39
N GLY A 322 -14.00 -8.99 8.04
CA GLY A 322 -13.06 -10.07 8.28
C GLY A 322 -11.87 -9.74 9.17
N ALA A 323 -11.83 -8.55 9.81
CA ALA A 323 -10.73 -8.16 10.70
C ALA A 323 -10.68 -9.05 11.96
N ASN A 324 -9.47 -9.25 12.50
CA ASN A 324 -9.26 -10.00 13.73
C ASN A 324 -9.06 -9.05 14.91
N LEU A 325 -10.09 -8.94 15.75
CA LEU A 325 -10.13 -8.11 16.97
C LEU A 325 -10.13 -8.96 18.26
N TYR A 326 -9.56 -10.17 18.23
CA TYR A 326 -9.48 -11.04 19.41
C TYR A 326 -8.85 -10.29 20.60
N LYS A 327 -9.58 -10.23 21.74
CA LYS A 327 -9.18 -9.50 22.95
C LYS A 327 -8.88 -8.01 22.75
N ALA A 328 -9.33 -7.39 21.65
CA ALA A 328 -9.17 -5.95 21.45
C ALA A 328 -10.02 -5.15 22.45
N ASN A 329 -9.51 -3.98 22.85
CA ASN A 329 -10.23 -3.05 23.70
C ASN A 329 -10.89 -1.95 22.86
N LEU A 330 -12.22 -1.98 22.72
CA LEU A 330 -13.05 -1.00 22.03
C LEU A 330 -13.97 -0.24 23.01
N GLN A 331 -13.61 -0.20 24.30
CA GLN A 331 -14.40 0.50 25.29
C GLN A 331 -14.68 1.94 24.89
N GLN A 332 -15.97 2.35 24.92
CA GLN A 332 -16.42 3.69 24.52
C GLN A 332 -16.12 4.07 23.06
N ALA A 333 -15.67 3.15 22.22
CA ALA A 333 -15.40 3.43 20.79
C ALA A 333 -16.71 3.75 20.04
N THR A 334 -16.60 4.56 18.98
CA THR A 334 -17.73 4.91 18.12
C THR A 334 -17.62 4.16 16.78
N LEU A 335 -18.43 3.11 16.59
CA LEU A 335 -18.49 2.26 15.39
C LEU A 335 -19.80 2.45 14.60
N LYS A 336 -20.43 3.62 14.71
CA LYS A 336 -21.70 3.88 14.02
C LYS A 336 -21.57 3.66 12.53
N ALA A 337 -22.46 2.81 11.97
CA ALA A 337 -22.48 2.42 10.56
C ALA A 337 -21.16 1.75 10.06
N ALA A 338 -20.31 1.23 10.95
CA ALA A 338 -19.12 0.47 10.57
C ALA A 338 -19.52 -0.90 10.01
N ASN A 339 -18.70 -1.43 9.09
CA ASN A 339 -18.84 -2.78 8.58
C ASN A 339 -17.89 -3.74 9.32
N LEU A 340 -18.42 -4.60 10.19
CA LEU A 340 -17.72 -5.64 10.92
C LEU A 340 -18.09 -7.04 10.43
N SER A 341 -18.70 -7.16 9.25
CA SER A 341 -19.17 -8.47 8.77
C SER A 341 -18.05 -9.50 8.76
N GLY A 342 -18.30 -10.68 9.33
CA GLY A 342 -17.33 -11.77 9.47
C GLY A 342 -16.11 -11.46 10.34
N ALA A 343 -16.07 -10.33 11.06
CA ALA A 343 -14.97 -10.00 11.96
C ALA A 343 -14.93 -10.92 13.20
N LYS A 344 -13.74 -11.11 13.79
CA LYS A 344 -13.49 -11.97 14.96
C LYS A 344 -13.28 -11.10 16.20
N LEU A 345 -14.33 -10.92 17.03
CA LEU A 345 -14.31 -10.13 18.25
C LEU A 345 -14.38 -11.02 19.52
N PHE A 346 -13.87 -12.24 19.47
CA PHE A 346 -13.85 -13.13 20.62
C PHE A 346 -13.16 -12.46 21.81
N LEU A 347 -13.82 -12.43 22.97
CA LEU A 347 -13.31 -11.82 24.20
C LEU A 347 -12.97 -10.32 24.07
N ALA A 348 -13.45 -9.64 23.05
CA ALA A 348 -13.23 -8.20 22.90
C ALA A 348 -14.04 -7.41 23.93
N ASN A 349 -13.50 -6.26 24.36
CA ASN A 349 -14.19 -5.33 25.25
C ASN A 349 -14.85 -4.21 24.46
N LEU A 350 -16.18 -4.25 24.31
CA LEU A 350 -17.01 -3.24 23.64
C LEU A 350 -17.90 -2.47 24.64
N GLN A 351 -17.52 -2.45 25.93
CA GLN A 351 -18.32 -1.80 26.97
C GLN A 351 -18.59 -0.34 26.60
N GLY A 352 -19.86 0.05 26.57
CA GLY A 352 -20.29 1.42 26.21
C GLY A 352 -20.00 1.83 24.76
N ALA A 353 -19.61 0.90 23.90
CA ALA A 353 -19.35 1.21 22.48
C ALA A 353 -20.63 1.60 21.73
N LYS A 354 -20.51 2.50 20.74
CA LYS A 354 -21.63 3.01 19.93
C LYS A 354 -21.63 2.34 18.57
N LEU A 355 -22.42 1.27 18.41
CA LEU A 355 -22.53 0.40 17.23
C LEU A 355 -23.82 0.64 16.43
N GLY A 356 -24.52 1.73 16.66
CA GLY A 356 -25.79 2.00 15.98
C GLY A 356 -25.66 1.89 14.46
N LYS A 357 -26.56 1.10 13.84
CA LYS A 357 -26.58 0.80 12.39
C LYS A 357 -25.30 0.13 11.85
N ALA A 358 -24.45 -0.44 12.72
CA ALA A 358 -23.29 -1.22 12.29
C ALA A 358 -23.72 -2.54 11.65
N ASN A 359 -22.93 -3.02 10.68
CA ASN A 359 -23.09 -4.36 10.11
C ASN A 359 -22.18 -5.35 10.86
N LEU A 360 -22.79 -6.21 11.67
CA LEU A 360 -22.16 -7.27 12.46
C LEU A 360 -22.57 -8.66 11.94
N GLN A 361 -23.00 -8.76 10.71
CA GLN A 361 -23.44 -10.03 10.11
C GLN A 361 -22.33 -11.08 10.20
N GLN A 362 -22.67 -12.29 10.67
CA GLN A 362 -21.75 -13.41 10.83
C GLN A 362 -20.49 -13.09 11.66
N THR A 363 -20.59 -12.12 12.57
CA THR A 363 -19.48 -11.71 13.43
C THR A 363 -19.31 -12.68 14.60
N GLY A 364 -18.07 -13.03 14.95
CA GLY A 364 -17.75 -13.83 16.12
C GLY A 364 -17.59 -12.95 17.37
N LEU A 365 -18.54 -13.01 18.31
CA LEU A 365 -18.59 -12.20 19.54
C LEU A 365 -18.57 -13.08 20.80
N ILE A 366 -18.11 -14.33 20.73
CA ILE A 366 -18.11 -15.27 21.86
C ILE A 366 -17.37 -14.63 23.04
N GLY A 367 -18.01 -14.56 24.19
CA GLY A 367 -17.47 -14.02 25.43
C GLY A 367 -17.15 -12.53 25.39
N ALA A 368 -17.58 -11.80 24.34
CA ALA A 368 -17.34 -10.35 24.23
C ALA A 368 -18.11 -9.58 25.32
N ASN A 369 -17.53 -8.49 25.81
CA ASN A 369 -18.17 -7.58 26.74
C ASN A 369 -18.83 -6.41 25.98
N LEU A 370 -20.16 -6.44 25.87
CA LEU A 370 -21.00 -5.40 25.26
C LEU A 370 -21.81 -4.60 26.29
N CYS A 371 -21.50 -4.71 27.60
CA CYS A 371 -22.26 -4.05 28.64
C CYS A 371 -22.48 -2.57 28.37
N GLY A 372 -23.75 -2.10 28.37
CA GLY A 372 -24.10 -0.71 28.07
C GLY A 372 -23.79 -0.24 26.66
N ALA A 373 -23.47 -1.13 25.71
CA ALA A 373 -23.26 -0.77 24.34
C ALA A 373 -24.56 -0.36 23.62
N ASN A 374 -24.47 0.49 22.61
CA ASN A 374 -25.59 0.85 21.75
C ASN A 374 -25.50 0.15 20.40
N LEU A 375 -26.41 -0.77 20.15
CA LEU A 375 -26.57 -1.59 18.93
C LEU A 375 -27.84 -1.23 18.16
N ASN A 376 -28.45 -0.06 18.39
CA ASN A 376 -29.72 0.31 17.80
C ASN A 376 -29.69 0.24 16.26
N GLY A 377 -30.59 -0.55 15.67
CA GLY A 377 -30.69 -0.79 14.25
C GLY A 377 -29.45 -1.50 13.64
N ALA A 378 -28.61 -2.13 14.46
CA ALA A 378 -27.48 -2.91 13.95
C ALA A 378 -27.93 -4.21 13.30
N ASN A 379 -27.17 -4.70 12.33
CA ASN A 379 -27.38 -6.01 11.72
C ASN A 379 -26.44 -7.05 12.34
N LEU A 380 -26.97 -7.93 13.20
CA LEU A 380 -26.27 -9.05 13.84
C LEU A 380 -26.72 -10.40 13.27
N SER A 381 -27.30 -10.44 12.07
CA SER A 381 -27.78 -11.69 11.50
C SER A 381 -26.68 -12.74 11.42
N GLY A 382 -26.95 -13.95 11.93
CA GLY A 382 -26.00 -15.04 11.99
C GLY A 382 -24.79 -14.78 12.90
N ALA A 383 -24.77 -13.73 13.72
CA ALA A 383 -23.68 -13.46 14.65
C ALA A 383 -23.61 -14.50 15.78
N ASN A 384 -22.40 -14.80 16.23
CA ASN A 384 -22.18 -15.69 17.37
C ASN A 384 -21.86 -14.88 18.63
N LEU A 385 -22.84 -14.74 19.52
CA LEU A 385 -22.81 -14.02 20.81
C LEU A 385 -22.79 -14.98 22.03
N ASN A 386 -22.38 -16.23 21.84
CA ASN A 386 -22.40 -17.20 22.94
C ASN A 386 -21.57 -16.71 24.12
N ALA A 387 -22.09 -16.82 25.31
CA ALA A 387 -21.49 -16.35 26.55
C ALA A 387 -21.09 -14.84 26.54
N ALA A 388 -21.63 -14.04 25.61
CA ALA A 388 -21.38 -12.61 25.58
C ALA A 388 -22.11 -11.88 26.72
N LYS A 389 -21.52 -10.79 27.22
CA LYS A 389 -22.11 -9.93 28.25
C LYS A 389 -22.80 -8.75 27.59
N LEU A 390 -24.14 -8.72 27.67
CA LEU A 390 -25.01 -7.71 27.07
C LEU A 390 -25.85 -6.97 28.14
N HIS A 391 -25.36 -6.87 29.38
CA HIS A 391 -26.09 -6.15 30.43
C HIS A 391 -26.40 -4.73 30.03
N GLN A 392 -27.67 -4.30 30.17
CA GLN A 392 -28.10 -2.93 29.90
C GLN A 392 -27.74 -2.43 28.49
N THR A 393 -27.60 -3.35 27.52
CA THR A 393 -27.33 -3.06 26.12
C THR A 393 -28.60 -2.52 25.45
N GLU A 394 -28.44 -1.50 24.59
CA GLU A 394 -29.51 -0.97 23.73
C GLU A 394 -29.48 -1.67 22.38
N VAL A 395 -30.54 -2.41 22.03
CA VAL A 395 -30.64 -3.26 20.84
C VAL A 395 -31.94 -2.98 20.06
N TYR A 396 -32.44 -1.74 20.13
CA TYR A 396 -33.70 -1.36 19.50
C TYR A 396 -33.69 -1.63 18.01
N PHE A 397 -34.72 -2.34 17.50
CA PHE A 397 -34.89 -2.62 16.07
C PHE A 397 -33.67 -3.25 15.38
N ALA A 398 -32.81 -3.90 16.15
CA ALA A 398 -31.67 -4.62 15.60
C ALA A 398 -32.15 -5.94 14.94
N ASN A 399 -31.39 -6.37 13.92
CA ASN A 399 -31.61 -7.66 13.30
C ASN A 399 -30.66 -8.72 13.91
N LEU A 400 -31.21 -9.62 14.73
CA LEU A 400 -30.51 -10.76 15.31
C LEU A 400 -31.01 -12.10 14.72
N SER A 401 -31.56 -12.06 13.50
CA SER A 401 -32.02 -13.30 12.86
C SER A 401 -30.89 -14.31 12.75
N GLU A 402 -31.18 -15.57 13.12
CA GLU A 402 -30.22 -16.67 13.10
C GLU A 402 -28.96 -16.44 14.00
N ALA A 403 -29.00 -15.47 14.91
CA ALA A 403 -27.91 -15.24 15.85
C ALA A 403 -27.90 -16.29 16.94
N SER A 404 -26.69 -16.68 17.38
CA SER A 404 -26.51 -17.57 18.54
C SER A 404 -26.18 -16.75 19.80
N LEU A 405 -27.04 -16.82 20.80
CA LEU A 405 -26.92 -16.17 22.12
C LEU A 405 -26.92 -17.20 23.25
N THR A 406 -26.45 -18.42 23.00
CA THR A 406 -26.35 -19.48 24.02
C THR A 406 -25.52 -18.97 25.20
N GLU A 407 -26.06 -19.12 26.44
CA GLU A 407 -25.43 -18.65 27.67
C GLU A 407 -25.16 -17.13 27.73
N ALA A 408 -25.68 -16.34 26.80
CA ALA A 408 -25.48 -14.90 26.79
C ALA A 408 -26.20 -14.23 27.95
N ASP A 409 -25.60 -13.18 28.53
CA ASP A 409 -26.17 -12.43 29.63
C ASP A 409 -26.73 -11.08 29.17
N LEU A 410 -28.06 -11.03 29.00
CA LEU A 410 -28.84 -9.89 28.53
C LEU A 410 -29.64 -9.24 29.66
N TYR A 411 -29.16 -9.36 30.92
CA TYR A 411 -29.82 -8.73 32.06
C TYR A 411 -30.08 -7.24 31.81
N GLN A 412 -31.36 -6.82 31.94
CA GLN A 412 -31.81 -5.46 31.69
C GLN A 412 -31.49 -4.92 30.27
N ALA A 413 -31.24 -5.77 29.30
CA ALA A 413 -31.06 -5.36 27.92
C ALA A 413 -32.36 -4.87 27.29
N ASN A 414 -32.28 -3.94 26.35
CA ASN A 414 -33.43 -3.40 25.63
C ASN A 414 -33.47 -3.84 24.19
N LEU A 415 -34.34 -4.79 23.87
CA LEU A 415 -34.50 -5.42 22.54
C LEU A 415 -35.86 -5.04 21.89
N ILE A 416 -36.43 -3.88 22.24
CA ILE A 416 -37.71 -3.45 21.64
C ILE A 416 -37.65 -3.55 20.13
N GLY A 417 -38.63 -4.25 19.53
CA GLY A 417 -38.78 -4.40 18.10
C GLY A 417 -37.66 -5.15 17.39
N ALA A 418 -36.79 -5.84 18.12
CA ALA A 418 -35.70 -6.63 17.53
C ALA A 418 -36.25 -7.82 16.72
N ASN A 419 -35.57 -8.14 15.62
CA ASN A 419 -35.87 -9.35 14.86
C ASN A 419 -35.01 -10.51 15.37
N LEU A 420 -35.67 -11.47 16.01
CA LEU A 420 -35.07 -12.66 16.62
C LEU A 420 -35.44 -13.95 15.86
N TYR A 421 -35.78 -13.83 14.58
CA TYR A 421 -36.12 -14.96 13.71
C TYR A 421 -35.02 -16.02 13.75
N ARG A 422 -35.36 -17.25 14.15
CA ARG A 422 -34.42 -18.38 14.34
C ARG A 422 -33.25 -18.11 15.29
N ALA A 423 -33.28 -17.10 16.12
CA ALA A 423 -32.23 -16.85 17.09
C ALA A 423 -32.24 -17.94 18.19
N THR A 424 -31.08 -18.32 18.70
CA THR A 424 -30.92 -19.30 19.75
C THR A 424 -30.51 -18.60 21.05
N PHE A 425 -31.36 -18.75 22.10
CA PHE A 425 -31.14 -18.21 23.44
C PHE A 425 -30.93 -19.30 24.48
N TYR A 426 -30.53 -20.50 24.08
CA TYR A 426 -30.37 -21.61 25.03
C TYR A 426 -29.55 -21.18 26.25
N GLN A 427 -30.13 -21.34 27.46
CA GLN A 427 -29.57 -20.95 28.77
C GLN A 427 -29.17 -19.45 28.87
N ALA A 428 -29.69 -18.58 28.03
CA ALA A 428 -29.43 -17.14 28.13
C ALA A 428 -30.18 -16.52 29.33
N ASN A 429 -29.61 -15.43 29.86
CA ASN A 429 -30.23 -14.63 30.91
C ASN A 429 -30.90 -13.39 30.31
N LEU A 430 -32.23 -13.37 30.22
CA LEU A 430 -33.06 -12.24 29.79
C LEU A 430 -33.77 -11.56 30.96
N THR A 431 -33.39 -11.87 32.22
CA THR A 431 -34.01 -11.29 33.41
C THR A 431 -34.11 -9.78 33.32
N GLN A 432 -35.33 -9.23 33.53
CA GLN A 432 -35.62 -7.79 33.42
C GLN A 432 -35.35 -7.17 32.05
N ALA A 433 -35.14 -7.95 31.00
CA ALA A 433 -34.97 -7.43 29.62
C ALA A 433 -36.32 -6.92 29.05
N ASN A 434 -36.26 -5.97 28.14
CA ASN A 434 -37.41 -5.44 27.42
C ASN A 434 -37.43 -5.93 25.97
N LEU A 435 -38.34 -6.80 25.63
CA LEU A 435 -38.52 -7.43 24.31
C LEU A 435 -39.87 -7.05 23.68
N MET A 436 -40.43 -5.90 24.08
CA MET A 436 -41.71 -5.43 23.56
C MET A 436 -41.68 -5.35 22.00
N GLY A 437 -42.64 -6.00 21.35
CA GLY A 437 -42.78 -6.01 19.91
C GLY A 437 -41.68 -6.78 19.15
N ALA A 438 -40.80 -7.50 19.83
CA ALA A 438 -39.76 -8.33 19.18
C ALA A 438 -40.40 -9.52 18.43
N ASN A 439 -39.76 -9.97 17.35
CA ASN A 439 -40.20 -11.10 16.53
C ASN A 439 -39.46 -12.37 16.91
N PHE A 440 -40.18 -13.35 17.50
CA PHE A 440 -39.65 -14.64 18.00
C PHE A 440 -39.90 -15.83 17.05
N SER A 441 -40.28 -15.58 15.80
CA SER A 441 -40.56 -16.67 14.86
C SER A 441 -39.43 -17.68 14.84
N GLN A 442 -39.72 -18.95 15.17
CA GLN A 442 -38.77 -20.06 15.20
C GLN A 442 -37.57 -19.84 16.15
N ALA A 443 -37.60 -18.89 17.08
CA ALA A 443 -36.55 -18.71 18.08
C ALA A 443 -36.51 -19.86 19.07
N ASN A 444 -35.30 -20.24 19.53
CA ASN A 444 -35.13 -21.24 20.60
C ASN A 444 -34.91 -20.52 21.93
N LEU A 445 -35.85 -20.73 22.88
CA LEU A 445 -35.87 -20.15 24.24
C LEU A 445 -35.75 -21.22 25.34
N ASN A 446 -35.23 -22.41 25.03
CA ASN A 446 -35.09 -23.48 26.02
C ASN A 446 -34.14 -23.04 27.15
N ASP A 447 -34.52 -23.33 28.40
CA ASP A 447 -33.77 -23.01 29.63
C ASP A 447 -33.45 -21.51 29.80
N VAL A 448 -34.14 -20.60 29.11
CA VAL A 448 -33.92 -19.14 29.19
C VAL A 448 -34.49 -18.60 30.49
N LYS A 449 -33.75 -17.69 31.14
CA LYS A 449 -34.27 -16.92 32.30
C LYS A 449 -35.04 -15.71 31.81
N LEU A 450 -36.36 -15.67 32.16
CA LEU A 450 -37.30 -14.62 31.72
C LEU A 450 -37.92 -13.85 32.89
N GLU A 451 -37.41 -14.01 34.14
CA GLU A 451 -37.96 -13.34 35.31
C GLU A 451 -37.99 -11.81 35.11
N GLY A 452 -39.16 -11.22 35.28
CA GLY A 452 -39.37 -9.78 35.08
C GLY A 452 -39.21 -9.26 33.65
N THR A 453 -39.11 -10.16 32.67
CA THR A 453 -38.97 -9.81 31.24
C THR A 453 -40.27 -9.22 30.70
N ILE A 454 -40.18 -8.17 29.86
CA ILE A 454 -41.32 -7.56 29.18
C ILE A 454 -41.41 -8.09 27.74
N LEU A 455 -42.41 -8.95 27.46
CA LEU A 455 -42.70 -9.55 26.17
C LEU A 455 -44.01 -9.01 25.55
N THR A 456 -44.60 -7.95 26.14
CA THR A 456 -45.85 -7.36 25.66
C THR A 456 -45.77 -7.03 24.18
N GLY A 457 -46.74 -7.49 23.38
CA GLY A 457 -46.80 -7.26 21.94
C GLY A 457 -45.68 -7.99 21.16
N ALA A 458 -44.94 -8.89 21.77
CA ALA A 458 -44.01 -9.77 21.03
C ALA A 458 -44.77 -10.52 19.94
N LYS A 459 -44.13 -10.74 18.81
CA LYS A 459 -44.74 -11.35 17.62
C LYS A 459 -44.23 -12.77 17.42
N ASN A 460 -45.14 -13.66 16.95
CA ASN A 460 -44.80 -15.03 16.58
C ASN A 460 -44.11 -15.82 17.74
N LEU A 461 -44.40 -15.47 18.99
CA LEU A 461 -43.97 -16.24 20.13
C LEU A 461 -45.01 -17.35 20.33
N GLU A 462 -44.56 -18.58 20.52
CA GLU A 462 -45.41 -19.75 20.70
C GLU A 462 -45.22 -20.37 22.09
N LEU A 463 -46.28 -20.96 22.69
CA LEU A 463 -46.24 -21.54 24.03
C LEU A 463 -45.13 -22.61 24.15
N HIS A 464 -44.89 -23.40 23.11
CA HIS A 464 -43.87 -24.45 23.15
C HIS A 464 -42.44 -23.87 23.32
N GLN A 465 -42.19 -22.65 22.84
CA GLN A 465 -40.87 -21.99 22.92
C GLN A 465 -40.54 -21.56 24.37
N ILE A 466 -41.56 -21.27 25.22
CA ILE A 466 -41.37 -20.83 26.61
C ILE A 466 -41.67 -21.91 27.61
N ARG A 467 -42.02 -23.13 27.17
CA ARG A 467 -42.40 -24.22 28.04
C ARG A 467 -41.33 -24.61 29.06
N GLU A 468 -40.06 -24.57 28.64
CA GLU A 468 -38.89 -24.90 29.46
C GLU A 468 -38.16 -23.65 29.97
N ALA A 469 -38.68 -22.46 29.66
CA ALA A 469 -38.08 -21.21 30.13
C ALA A 469 -38.45 -20.95 31.61
N LEU A 470 -37.59 -20.25 32.33
CA LEU A 470 -37.77 -19.86 33.72
C LEU A 470 -38.34 -18.43 33.78
N GLY A 471 -39.60 -18.31 34.08
CA GLY A 471 -40.28 -17.02 34.28
C GLY A 471 -40.96 -16.95 35.66
N ASP A 472 -41.49 -15.79 35.99
CA ASP A 472 -42.18 -15.52 37.27
C ASP A 472 -43.45 -14.68 37.08
N ARG A 473 -44.09 -14.28 38.17
CA ARG A 473 -45.31 -13.44 38.15
C ARG A 473 -45.08 -12.03 37.62
N THR A 474 -43.84 -11.59 37.54
CA THR A 474 -43.45 -10.24 37.01
C THR A 474 -43.16 -10.26 35.51
N THR A 475 -43.04 -11.46 34.90
CA THR A 475 -42.88 -11.65 33.47
C THR A 475 -44.15 -11.27 32.73
N ARG A 476 -44.07 -10.31 31.79
CA ARG A 476 -45.23 -9.79 31.03
C ARG A 476 -45.26 -10.41 29.61
N LEU A 477 -46.14 -11.40 29.45
CA LEU A 477 -46.37 -12.10 28.19
C LEU A 477 -47.27 -11.28 27.23
N PRO A 478 -47.27 -11.59 25.91
CA PRO A 478 -48.28 -11.10 24.99
C PRO A 478 -49.68 -11.60 25.35
N ASP A 479 -50.72 -10.83 25.03
CA ASP A 479 -52.13 -11.14 25.39
C ASP A 479 -52.64 -12.49 24.82
N TYR A 480 -51.98 -13.02 23.79
CA TYR A 480 -52.37 -14.26 23.13
C TYR A 480 -51.67 -15.52 23.69
N ILE A 481 -50.83 -15.38 24.75
CA ILE A 481 -50.12 -16.50 25.39
C ILE A 481 -50.45 -16.53 26.90
N GLU A 482 -50.87 -17.68 27.40
CA GLU A 482 -50.96 -17.92 28.83
C GLU A 482 -49.62 -18.36 29.44
N ALA A 483 -49.34 -17.89 30.66
CA ALA A 483 -48.11 -18.26 31.38
C ALA A 483 -48.10 -19.76 31.72
N PRO A 484 -46.97 -20.46 31.54
CA PRO A 484 -46.78 -21.82 31.97
C PRO A 484 -47.11 -21.98 33.45
N THR A 485 -47.71 -23.10 33.84
CA THR A 485 -48.20 -23.31 35.20
C THR A 485 -47.09 -23.25 36.26
N HIS A 486 -45.88 -23.67 35.94
CA HIS A 486 -44.74 -23.64 36.87
C HIS A 486 -44.25 -22.21 37.18
N TRP A 487 -44.53 -21.21 36.35
CA TRP A 487 -44.17 -19.79 36.62
C TRP A 487 -45.03 -19.20 37.77
N ARG A 488 -46.21 -19.76 38.01
CA ARG A 488 -47.13 -19.30 39.05
C ARG A 488 -46.67 -19.68 40.45
N GLN A 489 -45.76 -20.65 40.57
CA GLN A 489 -45.27 -21.19 41.84
C GLN A 489 -43.93 -20.57 42.29
N SER A 490 -43.24 -19.82 41.41
CA SER A 490 -41.98 -19.14 41.74
C SER A 490 -42.30 -17.85 42.46
N SER A 491 -42.02 -17.82 43.77
CA SER A 491 -42.21 -16.69 44.67
C SER A 491 -41.01 -15.76 44.71
#